data_f9fb5336cfde4895bd04926fb4938df9
#
_entry.id   f9fb5336cfde4895bd04926fb4938df9
#
_cell.length_a   1.000
_cell.length_b   1.000
_cell.length_c   1.000
_cell.angle_alpha   90.00
_cell.angle_beta   90.00
_cell.angle_gamma   90.00
#
_symmetry.space_group_name_H-M   'P 1'
#
loop_
_entity.id
_entity.type
_entity.pdbx_description
1 polymer ?
#
loop_
_entity_poly.entity_id
_entity_poly.type
_entity_poly.pdbx_seq_one_letter_code
_entity_poly.pdbx_strand_id
1 'polypeptide(L)'
;TVKLLPAGYGDCILLSLGEHDKYNILIDGGVAGTYSKRIGKELEQIRKKGEKINLMICTHMDNDHIAGLVEVLKNEDRKLIDQIWYNGFLQIVDEKFYRKRTIVDEKRRMEDETVLNRIISQGTITESEQEVGIHEGMALGVLIEQNRIPLNAIVNGRAVSADNLPDKIRIDKTTSISIVGPSKENLNEVESNWKQDMVARNYSFRVSDKIKLMEAFEYQMERIKKFYSNEKTK
;
A
#
# COMPACT_ATOMS: atom_id res chain seq x y z
N THR A 1 -20.10 -5.69 -14.81
CA THR A 1 -19.03 -5.88 -15.82
C THR A 1 -17.73 -6.19 -15.12
N VAL A 2 -16.94 -7.12 -15.68
CA VAL A 2 -15.57 -7.42 -15.27
C VAL A 2 -14.67 -7.13 -16.46
N LYS A 3 -13.62 -6.33 -16.25
CA LYS A 3 -12.59 -6.06 -17.24
C LYS A 3 -11.23 -6.52 -16.70
N LEU A 4 -10.57 -7.42 -17.39
CA LEU A 4 -9.17 -7.78 -17.17
C LEU A 4 -8.34 -6.87 -18.08
N LEU A 5 -7.57 -5.97 -17.49
CA LEU A 5 -6.74 -5.03 -18.23
C LEU A 5 -5.37 -5.65 -18.49
N PRO A 6 -4.81 -5.55 -19.70
CA PRO A 6 -3.46 -6.03 -19.98
C PRO A 6 -2.43 -5.34 -19.08
N ALA A 7 -1.86 -6.08 -18.14
CA ALA A 7 -1.02 -5.58 -17.04
C ALA A 7 0.43 -6.05 -17.09
N GLY A 8 0.86 -6.62 -18.23
CA GLY A 8 2.16 -7.24 -18.35
C GLY A 8 2.14 -8.66 -17.78
N TYR A 9 2.99 -8.93 -16.83
CA TYR A 9 3.05 -10.20 -16.08
C TYR A 9 2.32 -10.14 -14.73
N GLY A 10 1.72 -8.99 -14.41
CA GLY A 10 0.91 -8.80 -13.21
C GLY A 10 -0.59 -8.77 -13.49
N ASP A 11 -1.35 -8.31 -12.51
CA ASP A 11 -2.81 -8.24 -12.57
C ASP A 11 -3.33 -6.80 -12.54
N CYS A 12 -4.44 -6.57 -13.25
CA CYS A 12 -5.21 -5.33 -13.17
C CYS A 12 -6.65 -5.62 -13.54
N ILE A 13 -7.55 -5.54 -12.59
CA ILE A 13 -8.95 -5.91 -12.76
C ILE A 13 -9.84 -4.72 -12.41
N LEU A 14 -10.72 -4.34 -13.33
CA LEU A 14 -11.74 -3.34 -13.08
C LEU A 14 -13.12 -4.01 -13.03
N LEU A 15 -13.78 -3.93 -11.90
CA LEU A 15 -15.15 -4.36 -11.69
C LEU A 15 -16.06 -3.14 -11.70
N SER A 16 -17.20 -3.22 -12.43
CA SER A 16 -18.26 -2.24 -12.38
C SER A 16 -19.56 -2.97 -12.05
N LEU A 17 -20.03 -2.81 -10.84
CA LEU A 17 -21.19 -3.49 -10.26
C LEU A 17 -22.41 -2.56 -10.27
N GLY A 18 -23.61 -3.15 -10.24
CA GLY A 18 -24.87 -2.39 -10.31
C GLY A 18 -25.30 -2.06 -11.76
N GLU A 19 -26.54 -1.54 -11.91
CA GLU A 19 -27.11 -1.20 -13.22
C GLU A 19 -27.00 0.29 -13.54
N HIS A 20 -27.41 1.17 -12.65
CA HIS A 20 -27.44 2.62 -12.86
C HIS A 20 -26.27 3.33 -12.12
N ASP A 21 -26.22 3.22 -10.82
CA ASP A 21 -25.13 3.79 -10.01
C ASP A 21 -24.04 2.73 -9.85
N LYS A 22 -23.02 2.80 -10.70
CA LYS A 22 -21.94 1.80 -10.70
C LYS A 22 -21.08 1.92 -9.45
N TYR A 23 -20.89 0.78 -8.78
CA TYR A 23 -19.86 0.62 -7.77
C TYR A 23 -18.60 0.07 -8.47
N ASN A 24 -17.61 0.92 -8.68
CA ASN A 24 -16.40 0.56 -9.40
C ASN A 24 -15.30 0.14 -8.41
N ILE A 25 -14.69 -1.02 -8.67
CA ILE A 25 -13.56 -1.55 -7.88
C ILE A 25 -12.39 -1.74 -8.83
N LEU A 26 -11.25 -1.13 -8.51
CA LEU A 26 -9.97 -1.38 -9.18
C LEU A 26 -9.12 -2.28 -8.29
N ILE A 27 -8.79 -3.48 -8.77
CA ILE A 27 -7.96 -4.46 -8.07
C ILE A 27 -6.64 -4.57 -8.80
N ASP A 28 -5.56 -4.25 -8.10
CA ASP A 28 -4.20 -4.15 -8.59
C ASP A 28 -4.02 -3.21 -9.79
N GLY A 29 -2.80 -2.87 -10.11
CA GLY A 29 -2.48 -1.89 -11.13
C GLY A 29 -1.55 -2.40 -12.21
N GLY A 30 -1.06 -3.65 -12.09
CA GLY A 30 -0.04 -4.16 -12.98
C GLY A 30 1.28 -3.41 -12.82
N VAL A 31 2.16 -3.56 -13.80
CA VAL A 31 3.41 -2.80 -13.88
C VAL A 31 3.13 -1.30 -14.12
N ALA A 32 4.08 -0.42 -13.80
CA ALA A 32 3.91 1.04 -13.89
C ALA A 32 3.34 1.53 -15.23
N GLY A 33 3.77 0.95 -16.35
CA GLY A 33 3.27 1.27 -17.68
C GLY A 33 1.80 0.94 -17.94
N THR A 34 1.16 0.16 -17.08
CA THR A 34 -0.26 -0.21 -17.19
C THR A 34 -1.16 1.01 -17.00
N TYR A 35 -0.78 1.95 -16.12
CA TYR A 35 -1.53 3.19 -15.93
C TYR A 35 -1.68 3.95 -17.25
N SER A 36 -0.58 4.35 -17.87
CA SER A 36 -0.61 5.17 -19.10
C SER A 36 -1.24 4.47 -20.29
N LYS A 37 -1.08 3.16 -20.39
CA LYS A 37 -1.58 2.37 -21.53
C LYS A 37 -3.04 1.96 -21.39
N ARG A 38 -3.51 1.71 -20.16
CA ARG A 38 -4.83 1.08 -19.89
C ARG A 38 -5.65 1.79 -18.83
N ILE A 39 -5.17 1.85 -17.57
CA ILE A 39 -5.97 2.31 -16.44
C ILE A 39 -6.47 3.75 -16.66
N GLY A 40 -5.60 4.66 -17.07
CA GLY A 40 -5.95 6.07 -17.28
C GLY A 40 -7.13 6.26 -18.25
N LYS A 41 -7.22 5.42 -19.30
CA LYS A 41 -8.36 5.46 -20.24
C LYS A 41 -9.67 5.01 -19.60
N GLU A 42 -9.63 3.98 -18.76
CA GLU A 42 -10.81 3.50 -18.03
C GLU A 42 -11.25 4.52 -16.98
N LEU A 43 -10.31 5.13 -16.25
CA LEU A 43 -10.59 6.18 -15.28
C LEU A 43 -11.19 7.42 -15.95
N GLU A 44 -10.74 7.78 -17.14
CA GLU A 44 -11.35 8.85 -17.91
C GLU A 44 -12.80 8.55 -18.29
N GLN A 45 -13.11 7.29 -18.67
CA GLN A 45 -14.49 6.87 -18.96
C GLN A 45 -15.38 6.93 -17.70
N ILE A 46 -14.87 6.49 -16.55
CA ILE A 46 -15.56 6.57 -15.27
C ILE A 46 -15.85 8.03 -14.93
N ARG A 47 -14.86 8.92 -15.06
CA ARG A 47 -15.00 10.35 -14.80
C ARG A 47 -16.02 11.02 -15.72
N LYS A 48 -16.02 10.70 -17.01
CA LYS A 48 -16.99 11.24 -17.98
C LYS A 48 -18.44 10.87 -17.64
N LYS A 49 -18.64 9.77 -16.93
CA LYS A 49 -19.97 9.35 -16.45
C LYS A 49 -20.35 9.96 -15.10
N GLY A 50 -19.47 10.78 -14.49
CA GLY A 50 -19.67 11.27 -13.14
C GLY A 50 -19.50 10.22 -12.05
N GLU A 51 -18.94 9.05 -12.40
CA GLU A 51 -18.67 7.94 -11.50
C GLU A 51 -17.28 8.06 -10.87
N LYS A 52 -16.97 7.18 -9.90
CA LYS A 52 -15.70 7.11 -9.19
C LYS A 52 -15.20 5.67 -9.07
N ILE A 53 -13.98 5.50 -8.62
CA ILE A 53 -13.50 4.24 -8.04
C ILE A 53 -13.92 4.24 -6.56
N ASN A 54 -14.94 3.46 -6.23
CA ASN A 54 -15.45 3.37 -4.87
C ASN A 54 -14.52 2.59 -3.96
N LEU A 55 -13.76 1.65 -4.54
CA LEU A 55 -12.77 0.87 -3.80
C LEU A 55 -11.57 0.55 -4.71
N MET A 56 -10.40 0.91 -4.27
CA MET A 56 -9.14 0.45 -4.85
C MET A 56 -8.54 -0.60 -3.92
N ILE A 57 -8.10 -1.73 -4.45
CA ILE A 57 -7.51 -2.84 -3.69
C ILE A 57 -6.11 -3.10 -4.21
N CYS A 58 -5.13 -3.12 -3.31
CA CYS A 58 -3.81 -3.68 -3.56
C CYS A 58 -3.75 -5.04 -2.85
N THR A 59 -3.66 -6.12 -3.62
CA THR A 59 -3.69 -7.48 -3.07
C THR A 59 -2.39 -7.82 -2.34
N HIS A 60 -1.25 -7.41 -2.90
CA HIS A 60 0.09 -7.57 -2.32
C HIS A 60 1.08 -6.55 -2.90
N MET A 61 2.31 -6.54 -2.39
CA MET A 61 3.28 -5.48 -2.68
C MET A 61 4.22 -5.78 -3.85
N ASP A 62 4.01 -6.85 -4.58
CA ASP A 62 4.86 -7.17 -5.72
C ASP A 62 4.71 -6.10 -6.81
N ASN A 63 5.82 -5.74 -7.42
CA ASN A 63 5.89 -4.58 -8.33
C ASN A 63 4.89 -4.65 -9.49
N ASP A 64 4.64 -5.84 -9.98
CA ASP A 64 3.70 -6.11 -11.08
C ASP A 64 2.22 -6.05 -10.67
N HIS A 65 1.93 -5.78 -9.42
CA HIS A 65 0.59 -5.52 -8.88
C HIS A 65 0.42 -4.08 -8.40
N ILE A 66 1.44 -3.53 -7.72
CA ILE A 66 1.35 -2.26 -7.03
C ILE A 66 1.77 -1.05 -7.87
N ALA A 67 2.72 -1.22 -8.81
CA ALA A 67 3.35 -0.08 -9.48
C ALA A 67 2.35 0.77 -10.29
N GLY A 68 1.38 0.14 -10.94
CA GLY A 68 0.31 0.86 -11.63
C GLY A 68 -0.60 1.64 -10.69
N LEU A 69 -0.86 1.16 -9.46
CA LEU A 69 -1.63 1.89 -8.44
C LEU A 69 -0.89 3.13 -7.94
N VAL A 70 0.43 3.03 -7.77
CA VAL A 70 1.29 4.18 -7.46
C VAL A 70 1.14 5.25 -8.54
N GLU A 71 1.17 4.86 -9.82
CA GLU A 71 0.97 5.80 -10.93
C GLU A 71 -0.45 6.41 -10.95
N VAL A 72 -1.47 5.64 -10.59
CA VAL A 72 -2.84 6.19 -10.41
C VAL A 72 -2.83 7.30 -9.37
N LEU A 73 -2.24 7.09 -8.19
CA LEU A 73 -2.25 8.08 -7.11
C LEU A 73 -1.36 9.30 -7.39
N LYS A 74 -0.36 9.19 -8.27
CA LYS A 74 0.46 10.31 -8.74
C LYS A 74 -0.28 11.21 -9.71
N ASN A 75 -1.09 10.63 -10.58
CA ASN A 75 -1.60 11.32 -11.76
C ASN A 75 -3.08 11.67 -11.69
N GLU A 76 -3.87 11.02 -10.85
CA GLU A 76 -5.31 11.23 -10.77
C GLU A 76 -5.71 12.14 -9.60
N ASP A 77 -6.84 12.85 -9.76
CA ASP A 77 -7.43 13.62 -8.66
C ASP A 77 -7.91 12.66 -7.56
N ARG A 78 -7.51 12.94 -6.32
CA ARG A 78 -7.93 12.17 -5.15
C ARG A 78 -9.45 11.98 -5.05
N LYS A 79 -10.24 12.91 -5.60
CA LYS A 79 -11.71 12.85 -5.59
C LYS A 79 -12.27 11.72 -6.43
N LEU A 80 -11.44 11.14 -7.31
CA LEU A 80 -11.83 10.00 -8.13
C LEU A 80 -11.83 8.68 -7.35
N ILE A 81 -11.19 8.64 -6.16
CA ILE A 81 -11.04 7.42 -5.36
C ILE A 81 -11.64 7.65 -3.98
N ASP A 82 -12.65 6.84 -3.61
CA ASP A 82 -13.33 6.98 -2.33
C ASP A 82 -12.56 6.33 -1.17
N GLN A 83 -12.00 5.13 -1.37
CA GLN A 83 -11.23 4.42 -0.36
C GLN A 83 -10.27 3.39 -0.98
N ILE A 84 -9.28 2.99 -0.18
CA ILE A 84 -8.28 1.99 -0.57
C ILE A 84 -8.22 0.89 0.51
N TRP A 85 -8.11 -0.37 0.07
CA TRP A 85 -7.70 -1.49 0.91
C TRP A 85 -6.28 -1.89 0.52
N TYR A 86 -5.40 -1.78 1.50
CA TYR A 86 -3.99 -2.09 1.36
C TYR A 86 -3.39 -2.51 2.70
N ASN A 87 -2.73 -3.64 2.74
CA ASN A 87 -2.02 -4.13 3.90
C ASN A 87 -0.52 -3.80 3.78
N GLY A 88 -0.20 -2.53 3.96
CA GLY A 88 1.18 -2.08 4.03
C GLY A 88 1.82 -2.43 5.38
N PHE A 89 3.10 -2.10 5.51
CA PHE A 89 3.86 -2.40 6.71
C PHE A 89 3.20 -1.89 8.01
N LEU A 90 2.75 -0.64 8.02
CA LEU A 90 2.14 -0.03 9.19
C LEU A 90 0.80 -0.67 9.60
N GLN A 91 0.11 -1.33 8.67
CA GLN A 91 -1.13 -2.04 8.93
C GLN A 91 -0.90 -3.44 9.51
N ILE A 92 0.22 -4.08 9.16
CA ILE A 92 0.58 -5.44 9.59
C ILE A 92 1.25 -5.43 10.96
N VAL A 93 2.12 -4.44 11.23
CA VAL A 93 2.79 -4.30 12.52
C VAL A 93 1.84 -3.75 13.57
N ASP A 94 1.74 -4.41 14.70
CA ASP A 94 0.75 -4.20 15.76
C ASP A 94 0.67 -2.74 16.24
N GLU A 95 -0.53 -2.16 16.18
CA GLU A 95 -0.91 -0.80 16.56
C GLU A 95 -0.52 -0.40 18.00
N LYS A 96 -0.38 -1.38 18.90
CA LYS A 96 -0.03 -1.10 20.31
C LYS A 96 1.36 -0.47 20.45
N PHE A 97 2.24 -0.71 19.50
CA PHE A 97 3.57 -0.10 19.48
C PHE A 97 3.55 1.31 18.91
N TYR A 98 2.67 1.61 17.96
CA TYR A 98 2.55 2.92 17.34
C TYR A 98 2.02 3.98 18.31
N ARG A 99 1.05 3.64 19.16
CA ARG A 99 0.44 4.58 20.12
C ARG A 99 1.30 4.93 21.36
N LYS A 100 2.34 4.17 21.65
CA LYS A 100 3.27 4.44 22.78
C LYS A 100 4.39 5.43 22.46
N ARG A 101 4.39 6.01 21.28
CA ARG A 101 5.47 6.80 20.70
C ARG A 101 5.53 8.26 21.13
N THR A 102 5.11 8.60 22.30
CA THR A 102 5.08 10.00 22.74
C THR A 102 6.31 10.41 23.52
N ILE A 103 7.42 9.92 23.50
CA ILE A 103 8.68 10.50 24.04
C ILE A 103 9.85 9.58 23.68
N VAL A 104 10.48 9.80 22.53
CA VAL A 104 11.80 9.21 22.27
C VAL A 104 12.87 10.20 22.69
N ASP A 105 13.76 9.73 23.55
CA ASP A 105 14.96 10.44 24.01
C ASP A 105 15.83 10.86 22.80
N GLU A 106 16.16 12.13 22.69
CA GLU A 106 16.90 12.71 21.55
C GLU A 106 18.26 12.01 21.30
N LYS A 107 18.89 11.49 22.34
CA LYS A 107 20.13 10.76 22.27
C LYS A 107 19.99 9.40 21.58
N ARG A 108 18.86 8.71 21.81
CA ARG A 108 18.48 7.46 21.13
C ARG A 108 18.20 7.69 19.66
N ARG A 109 17.64 8.84 19.32
CA ARG A 109 17.35 9.26 17.96
C ARG A 109 18.62 9.40 17.10
N MET A 110 19.72 9.94 17.64
CA MET A 110 21.00 10.08 16.93
C MET A 110 21.71 8.74 16.69
N GLU A 111 21.63 7.81 17.64
CA GLU A 111 22.18 6.45 17.47
C GLU A 111 21.37 5.66 16.43
N ASP A 112 20.05 5.79 16.45
CA ASP A 112 19.15 5.14 15.52
C ASP A 112 19.26 5.76 14.12
N GLU A 113 19.53 7.06 13.99
CA GLU A 113 19.77 7.75 12.71
C GLU A 113 21.05 7.23 12.01
N THR A 114 22.08 6.90 12.77
CA THR A 114 23.31 6.30 12.23
C THR A 114 23.06 4.88 11.71
N VAL A 115 22.27 4.08 12.43
CA VAL A 115 21.86 2.74 12.02
C VAL A 115 20.96 2.82 10.79
N LEU A 116 20.00 3.73 10.79
CA LEU A 116 19.07 3.95 9.67
C LEU A 116 19.79 4.42 8.40
N ASN A 117 20.75 5.35 8.51
CA ASN A 117 21.59 5.77 7.38
C ASN A 117 22.42 4.61 6.81
N ARG A 118 22.85 3.68 7.65
CA ARG A 118 23.57 2.48 7.22
C ARG A 118 22.65 1.51 6.47
N ILE A 119 21.42 1.32 6.97
CA ILE A 119 20.37 0.53 6.31
C ILE A 119 20.10 1.08 4.90
N ILE A 120 19.98 2.40 4.79
CA ILE A 120 19.67 3.10 3.55
C ILE A 120 20.83 3.04 2.56
N SER A 121 22.07 3.23 3.02
CA SER A 121 23.25 3.19 2.16
C SER A 121 23.57 1.80 1.64
N GLN A 122 23.18 0.75 2.35
CA GLN A 122 23.35 -0.64 1.92
C GLN A 122 22.25 -1.15 1.01
N GLY A 123 21.02 -0.60 1.11
CA GLY A 123 19.89 -0.95 0.24
C GLY A 123 19.98 -0.42 -1.19
N THR A 124 21.04 0.32 -1.53
CA THR A 124 21.24 0.91 -2.88
C THR A 124 22.03 -0.01 -3.83
N ILE A 125 22.40 -1.23 -3.44
CA ILE A 125 23.44 -2.00 -4.16
C ILE A 125 22.94 -3.28 -4.84
N THR A 126 21.74 -3.76 -4.59
CA THR A 126 21.21 -4.94 -5.30
C THR A 126 19.74 -4.75 -5.68
N GLU A 127 19.47 -4.60 -6.97
CA GLU A 127 18.15 -4.65 -7.57
C GLU A 127 17.59 -6.09 -7.52
N SER A 128 17.11 -6.55 -6.37
CA SER A 128 16.27 -7.75 -6.31
C SER A 128 14.80 -7.34 -6.46
N GLU A 129 14.00 -8.16 -7.12
CA GLU A 129 12.56 -7.90 -7.31
C GLU A 129 11.82 -7.62 -5.99
N GLN A 130 12.27 -8.21 -4.88
CA GLN A 130 11.72 -7.97 -3.54
C GLN A 130 12.03 -6.56 -2.99
N GLU A 131 13.19 -5.98 -3.31
CA GLU A 131 13.52 -4.60 -2.89
C GLU A 131 12.62 -3.57 -3.58
N VAL A 132 12.31 -3.81 -4.83
CA VAL A 132 11.39 -2.96 -5.61
C VAL A 132 9.99 -3.00 -4.99
N GLY A 133 9.49 -4.17 -4.61
CA GLY A 133 8.17 -4.31 -3.97
C GLY A 133 8.03 -3.56 -2.65
N ILE A 134 9.05 -3.58 -1.79
CA ILE A 134 9.06 -2.84 -0.52
C ILE A 134 9.05 -1.33 -0.77
N HIS A 135 9.86 -0.84 -1.71
CA HIS A 135 9.88 0.58 -2.06
C HIS A 135 8.53 1.05 -2.61
N GLU A 136 7.93 0.31 -3.53
CA GLU A 136 6.62 0.63 -4.11
C GLU A 136 5.51 0.55 -3.05
N GLY A 137 5.59 -0.41 -2.12
CA GLY A 137 4.68 -0.51 -0.98
C GLY A 137 4.73 0.74 -0.09
N MET A 138 5.92 1.21 0.26
CA MET A 138 6.07 2.46 1.01
C MET A 138 5.59 3.67 0.21
N ALA A 139 5.90 3.74 -1.09
CA ALA A 139 5.46 4.82 -1.97
C ALA A 139 3.93 4.89 -2.03
N LEU A 140 3.24 3.74 -2.16
CA LEU A 140 1.79 3.69 -2.14
C LEU A 140 1.24 4.22 -0.80
N GLY A 141 1.78 3.78 0.33
CA GLY A 141 1.39 4.25 1.66
C GLY A 141 1.53 5.76 1.82
N VAL A 142 2.65 6.34 1.38
CA VAL A 142 2.90 7.79 1.38
C VAL A 142 1.88 8.54 0.52
N LEU A 143 1.61 8.06 -0.69
CA LEU A 143 0.67 8.71 -1.60
C LEU A 143 -0.77 8.65 -1.08
N ILE A 144 -1.17 7.55 -0.44
CA ILE A 144 -2.47 7.43 0.22
C ILE A 144 -2.61 8.51 1.30
N GLU A 145 -1.60 8.67 2.15
CA GLU A 145 -1.59 9.67 3.22
C GLU A 145 -1.60 11.10 2.65
N GLN A 146 -0.72 11.42 1.69
CA GLN A 146 -0.66 12.74 1.07
C GLN A 146 -1.96 13.14 0.36
N ASN A 147 -2.61 12.18 -0.29
CA ASN A 147 -3.89 12.39 -0.94
C ASN A 147 -5.08 12.31 0.05
N ARG A 148 -4.83 11.98 1.32
CA ARG A 148 -5.87 11.85 2.37
C ARG A 148 -7.00 10.91 1.95
N ILE A 149 -6.66 9.80 1.29
CA ILE A 149 -7.64 8.78 0.89
C ILE A 149 -7.87 7.84 2.08
N PRO A 150 -9.12 7.52 2.44
CA PRO A 150 -9.41 6.57 3.50
C PRO A 150 -8.75 5.21 3.24
N LEU A 151 -7.87 4.79 4.14
CA LEU A 151 -7.18 3.50 4.08
C LEU A 151 -7.83 2.51 5.03
N ASN A 152 -8.23 1.35 4.53
CA ASN A 152 -8.82 0.26 5.32
C ASN A 152 -9.92 0.75 6.28
N ALA A 153 -10.76 1.68 5.83
CA ALA A 153 -11.75 2.35 6.68
C ALA A 153 -12.68 1.37 7.39
N ILE A 154 -13.02 0.25 6.73
CA ILE A 154 -13.89 -0.80 7.27
C ILE A 154 -13.34 -1.45 8.55
N VAL A 155 -12.01 -1.44 8.73
CA VAL A 155 -11.31 -1.95 9.93
C VAL A 155 -10.57 -0.86 10.69
N ASN A 156 -11.00 0.40 10.55
CA ASN A 156 -10.42 1.57 11.21
C ASN A 156 -8.91 1.74 10.95
N GLY A 157 -8.48 1.55 9.70
CA GLY A 157 -7.08 1.72 9.28
C GLY A 157 -6.16 0.55 9.61
N ARG A 158 -6.65 -0.52 10.25
CA ARG A 158 -5.88 -1.73 10.54
C ARG A 158 -5.72 -2.60 9.30
N ALA A 159 -4.94 -3.68 9.40
CA ALA A 159 -4.85 -4.66 8.32
C ALA A 159 -6.21 -5.31 8.04
N VAL A 160 -6.55 -5.43 6.77
CA VAL A 160 -7.71 -6.19 6.29
C VAL A 160 -7.36 -7.66 6.29
N SER A 161 -8.16 -8.49 6.97
CA SER A 161 -8.03 -9.95 6.97
C SER A 161 -9.39 -10.61 6.98
N ALA A 162 -9.44 -11.88 6.57
CA ALA A 162 -10.66 -12.66 6.64
C ALA A 162 -11.19 -12.79 8.09
N ASP A 163 -10.28 -12.72 9.08
CA ASP A 163 -10.63 -12.88 10.50
C ASP A 163 -11.25 -11.64 11.14
N ASN A 164 -11.11 -10.46 10.54
CA ASN A 164 -11.60 -9.20 11.13
C ASN A 164 -12.69 -8.51 10.31
N LEU A 165 -13.17 -9.16 9.27
CA LEU A 165 -14.26 -8.69 8.44
C LEU A 165 -15.51 -9.56 8.60
N PRO A 166 -16.70 -9.01 8.36
CA PRO A 166 -17.91 -9.83 8.26
C PRO A 166 -17.83 -10.75 7.03
N ASP A 167 -18.46 -11.93 7.12
CA ASP A 167 -18.52 -12.91 6.02
C ASP A 167 -18.96 -12.28 4.68
N LYS A 168 -19.81 -11.25 4.75
CA LYS A 168 -20.31 -10.53 3.58
C LYS A 168 -20.33 -9.02 3.84
N ILE A 169 -19.64 -8.29 2.99
CA ILE A 169 -19.68 -6.84 2.93
C ILE A 169 -20.68 -6.48 1.84
N ARG A 170 -21.82 -5.92 2.24
CA ARG A 170 -22.90 -5.58 1.30
C ARG A 170 -22.54 -4.32 0.52
N ILE A 171 -22.58 -4.40 -0.81
CA ILE A 171 -22.41 -3.28 -1.73
C ILE A 171 -23.77 -2.68 -2.09
N ASP A 172 -24.72 -3.54 -2.45
CA ASP A 172 -26.09 -3.17 -2.73
C ASP A 172 -27.07 -4.30 -2.30
N LYS A 173 -28.33 -4.24 -2.78
CA LYS A 173 -29.36 -5.23 -2.40
C LYS A 173 -29.04 -6.65 -2.88
N THR A 174 -28.28 -6.79 -3.96
CA THR A 174 -28.01 -8.06 -4.65
C THR A 174 -26.54 -8.47 -4.61
N THR A 175 -25.64 -7.51 -4.35
CA THR A 175 -24.20 -7.70 -4.47
C THR A 175 -23.50 -7.61 -3.11
N SER A 176 -22.61 -8.53 -2.84
CA SER A 176 -21.73 -8.51 -1.66
C SER A 176 -20.33 -8.97 -2.03
N ILE A 177 -19.36 -8.52 -1.22
CA ILE A 177 -17.96 -8.96 -1.27
C ILE A 177 -17.70 -9.83 -0.06
N SER A 178 -17.05 -10.98 -0.25
CA SER A 178 -16.49 -11.80 0.82
C SER A 178 -14.99 -11.85 0.68
N ILE A 179 -14.27 -11.59 1.77
CA ILE A 179 -12.81 -11.65 1.81
C ILE A 179 -12.42 -13.02 2.36
N VAL A 180 -11.73 -13.79 1.55
CA VAL A 180 -11.30 -15.16 1.89
C VAL A 180 -9.83 -15.24 2.36
N GLY A 181 -9.13 -14.12 2.30
CA GLY A 181 -7.73 -13.99 2.74
C GLY A 181 -7.23 -12.54 2.58
N PRO A 182 -6.07 -12.24 3.15
CA PRO A 182 -5.26 -13.08 4.01
C PRO A 182 -5.91 -13.38 5.36
N SER A 183 -5.48 -14.47 6.01
CA SER A 183 -5.76 -14.71 7.43
C SER A 183 -4.80 -13.87 8.29
N LYS A 184 -5.10 -13.77 9.60
CA LYS A 184 -4.18 -13.15 10.55
C LYS A 184 -2.86 -13.92 10.64
N GLU A 185 -2.88 -15.22 10.47
CA GLU A 185 -1.69 -16.08 10.46
C GLU A 185 -0.81 -15.76 9.26
N ASN A 186 -1.38 -15.60 8.06
CA ASN A 186 -0.63 -15.18 6.87
C ASN A 186 0.01 -13.80 7.07
N LEU A 187 -0.69 -12.85 7.68
CA LEU A 187 -0.12 -11.53 7.96
C LEU A 187 1.05 -11.59 8.96
N ASN A 188 0.97 -12.46 9.97
CA ASN A 188 2.07 -12.69 10.91
C ASN A 188 3.29 -13.34 10.21
N GLU A 189 3.05 -14.21 9.24
CA GLU A 189 4.10 -14.82 8.43
C GLU A 189 4.82 -13.78 7.58
N VAL A 190 4.08 -12.89 6.92
CA VAL A 190 4.65 -11.75 6.16
C VAL A 190 5.51 -10.87 7.08
N GLU A 191 5.03 -10.52 8.28
CA GLU A 191 5.81 -9.77 9.27
C GLU A 191 7.11 -10.50 9.64
N SER A 192 7.04 -11.83 9.81
CA SER A 192 8.20 -12.65 10.17
C SER A 192 9.22 -12.72 9.03
N ASN A 193 8.77 -12.89 7.80
CA ASN A 193 9.62 -12.93 6.61
C ASN A 193 10.35 -11.60 6.41
N TRP A 194 9.68 -10.46 6.55
CA TRP A 194 10.33 -9.15 6.50
C TRP A 194 11.42 -9.00 7.54
N LYS A 195 11.21 -9.50 8.76
CA LYS A 195 12.24 -9.48 9.81
C LYS A 195 13.44 -10.35 9.45
N GLN A 196 13.21 -11.53 8.87
CA GLN A 196 14.29 -12.43 8.44
C GLN A 196 15.10 -11.82 7.30
N ASP A 197 14.46 -11.20 6.31
CA ASP A 197 15.12 -10.51 5.21
C ASP A 197 16.01 -9.37 5.71
N MET A 198 15.54 -8.61 6.69
CA MET A 198 16.34 -7.55 7.31
C MET A 198 17.56 -8.10 8.04
N VAL A 199 17.42 -9.23 8.74
CA VAL A 199 18.59 -9.91 9.39
C VAL A 199 19.58 -10.44 8.36
N ALA A 200 19.11 -11.07 7.31
CA ALA A 200 19.95 -11.64 6.25
C ALA A 200 20.78 -10.56 5.54
N ARG A 201 20.31 -9.32 5.52
CA ARG A 201 21.02 -8.15 4.97
C ARG A 201 21.99 -7.48 5.95
N ASN A 202 22.41 -8.17 7.03
CA ASN A 202 23.32 -7.66 8.05
C ASN A 202 22.86 -6.38 8.77
N TYR A 203 21.56 -6.17 8.88
CA TYR A 203 21.05 -5.15 9.78
C TYR A 203 21.34 -5.56 11.22
N SER A 204 22.30 -4.89 11.84
CA SER A 204 22.89 -5.25 13.15
C SER A 204 22.00 -4.92 14.36
N PHE A 205 20.72 -4.62 14.16
CA PHE A 205 19.80 -4.43 15.28
C PHE A 205 19.09 -5.74 15.61
N ARG A 206 18.79 -5.93 16.88
CA ARG A 206 17.98 -7.06 17.31
C ARG A 206 16.58 -6.90 16.69
N VAL A 207 16.28 -7.74 15.72
CA VAL A 207 15.00 -7.74 14.98
C VAL A 207 13.77 -8.00 15.89
N SER A 208 14.01 -8.37 17.15
CA SER A 208 12.98 -8.40 18.19
C SER A 208 12.47 -7.01 18.60
N ASP A 209 13.16 -5.93 18.20
CA ASP A 209 12.74 -4.58 18.51
C ASP A 209 11.84 -4.02 17.39
N LYS A 210 10.54 -4.29 17.51
CA LYS A 210 9.52 -3.77 16.60
C LYS A 210 9.58 -2.24 16.46
N ILE A 211 10.03 -1.54 17.48
CA ILE A 211 10.13 -0.07 17.48
C ILE A 211 11.18 0.37 16.46
N LYS A 212 12.35 -0.24 16.46
CA LYS A 212 13.43 0.09 15.51
C LYS A 212 13.06 -0.23 14.07
N LEU A 213 12.34 -1.33 13.87
CA LEU A 213 11.82 -1.69 12.56
C LEU A 213 10.85 -0.62 12.06
N MET A 214 9.93 -0.15 12.91
CA MET A 214 8.99 0.92 12.57
C MET A 214 9.70 2.25 12.30
N GLU A 215 10.69 2.62 13.09
CA GLU A 215 11.49 3.83 12.88
C GLU A 215 12.22 3.79 11.54
N ALA A 216 12.77 2.64 11.15
CA ALA A 216 13.40 2.45 9.85
C ALA A 216 12.40 2.68 8.69
N PHE A 217 11.19 2.12 8.79
CA PHE A 217 10.15 2.32 7.78
C PHE A 217 9.66 3.76 7.72
N GLU A 218 9.44 4.41 8.86
CA GLU A 218 9.02 5.82 8.89
C GLU A 218 10.08 6.74 8.29
N TYR A 219 11.35 6.49 8.55
CA TYR A 219 12.42 7.26 7.94
C TYR A 219 12.44 7.11 6.41
N GLN A 220 12.23 5.89 5.90
CA GLN A 220 12.09 5.68 4.45
C GLN A 220 10.85 6.40 3.89
N MET A 221 9.72 6.33 4.59
CA MET A 221 8.51 7.05 4.18
C MET A 221 8.74 8.56 4.15
N GLU A 222 9.44 9.15 5.12
CA GLU A 222 9.77 10.58 5.10
C GLU A 222 10.66 10.99 3.92
N ARG A 223 11.61 10.14 3.52
CA ARG A 223 12.43 10.37 2.32
C ARG A 223 11.58 10.33 1.04
N ILE A 224 10.69 9.36 0.93
CA ILE A 224 9.77 9.23 -0.19
C ILE A 224 8.82 10.42 -0.23
N LYS A 225 8.28 10.87 0.90
CA LYS A 225 7.47 12.11 1.00
C LYS A 225 8.21 13.32 0.44
N LYS A 226 9.47 13.52 0.82
CA LYS A 226 10.29 14.64 0.32
C LYS A 226 10.50 14.54 -1.18
N PHE A 227 10.74 13.35 -1.71
CA PHE A 227 10.89 13.12 -3.15
C PHE A 227 9.64 13.56 -3.91
N TYR A 228 8.46 13.05 -3.56
CA TYR A 228 7.21 13.38 -4.25
C TYR A 228 6.73 14.81 -3.99
N SER A 229 7.08 15.44 -2.87
CA SER A 229 6.77 16.86 -2.63
C SER A 229 7.56 17.77 -3.55
N ASN A 230 8.81 17.43 -3.86
CA ASN A 230 9.66 18.18 -4.76
C ASN A 230 9.27 18.03 -6.23
N GLU A 231 8.66 16.91 -6.64
CA GLU A 231 8.15 16.73 -8.00
C GLU A 231 6.89 17.57 -8.29
N LYS A 232 6.05 17.83 -7.28
CA LYS A 232 4.84 18.67 -7.45
C LYS A 232 5.13 20.17 -7.53
N THR A 233 6.37 20.60 -7.30
CA THR A 233 6.80 22.01 -7.33
C THR A 233 7.58 22.37 -8.59
N LYS A 234 7.75 21.44 -9.50
CA LYS A 234 8.31 21.65 -10.85
C LYS A 234 7.21 21.54 -11.90
#